data_ac72b80a62ab69bf78eb73c7998fb5ec
#
_entry.id   ac72b80a62ab69bf78eb73c7998fb5ec
#
_cell.length_a   1.000
_cell.length_b   1.000
_cell.length_c   1.000
_cell.angle_alpha   90.00
_cell.angle_beta   90.00
_cell.angle_gamma   90.00
#
_symmetry.space_group_name_H-M   'P 1'
#
loop_
_entity.id
_entity.type
_entity.pdbx_description
1 polymer ?
#
loop_
_entity_poly.entity_id
_entity_poly.type
_entity_poly.pdbx_seq_one_letter_code
_entity_poly.pdbx_strand_id
1 'polypeptide(L)'
;MRYVSITTWELLSGTDFDLTLRKVTDKRLPALKELGAERVQVIQTSERTFAAISEWPDEATRDAAARAIEAVRDKVRKDDLTRMTGEMVGAVVASV
;
A
#
# COMPACT_ATOMS: atom_id res chain seq x y z
N MET A 1 20.40 -1.68 -1.23
CA MET A 1 19.68 -1.45 -2.49
C MET A 1 18.21 -1.20 -2.19
N ARG A 2 17.66 -0.12 -2.68
CA ARG A 2 16.25 0.20 -2.46
C ARG A 2 15.34 -0.87 -3.01
N TYR A 3 14.25 -1.10 -2.31
CA TYR A 3 13.26 -2.10 -2.64
C TYR A 3 11.90 -1.44 -2.74
N VAL A 4 11.13 -1.78 -3.77
CA VAL A 4 9.84 -1.15 -4.06
C VAL A 4 8.73 -2.19 -4.03
N SER A 5 7.63 -1.84 -3.39
CA SER A 5 6.41 -2.64 -3.39
C SER A 5 5.29 -1.85 -4.06
N ILE A 6 4.61 -2.47 -5.02
CA ILE A 6 3.48 -1.87 -5.71
C ILE A 6 2.27 -2.79 -5.51
N THR A 7 1.20 -2.24 -4.94
CA THR A 7 -0.06 -2.95 -4.78
C THR A 7 -1.15 -2.24 -5.55
N THR A 8 -1.99 -3.00 -6.23
CA THR A 8 -3.12 -2.43 -6.98
C THR A 8 -4.42 -2.82 -6.30
N TRP A 9 -5.38 -1.89 -6.33
CA TRP A 9 -6.62 -2.00 -5.56
C TRP A 9 -7.81 -1.53 -6.39
N GLU A 10 -8.99 -2.09 -6.08
CA GLU A 10 -10.26 -1.59 -6.61
C GLU A 10 -11.22 -1.27 -5.46
N LEU A 11 -12.09 -0.29 -5.69
CA LEU A 11 -13.15 0.05 -4.75
C LEU A 11 -14.28 -0.97 -4.83
N LEU A 12 -14.77 -1.38 -3.68
CA LEU A 12 -15.97 -2.21 -3.61
C LEU A 12 -17.20 -1.39 -3.99
N SER A 13 -18.26 -2.09 -4.43
CA SER A 13 -19.51 -1.45 -4.86
C SER A 13 -20.09 -0.55 -3.76
N GLY A 14 -20.50 0.67 -4.14
CA GLY A 14 -21.08 1.63 -3.20
C GLY A 14 -20.07 2.43 -2.39
N THR A 15 -18.78 2.23 -2.63
CA THR A 15 -17.72 2.95 -1.92
C THR A 15 -17.32 4.24 -2.66
N ASP A 16 -17.14 5.32 -1.91
CA ASP A 16 -16.66 6.60 -2.42
C ASP A 16 -15.12 6.63 -2.41
N PHE A 17 -14.51 7.03 -3.53
CA PHE A 17 -13.06 7.15 -3.65
C PHE A 17 -12.46 8.14 -2.66
N ASP A 18 -13.06 9.31 -2.51
CA ASP A 18 -12.56 10.35 -1.61
C ASP A 18 -12.55 9.90 -0.15
N LEU A 19 -13.57 9.20 0.27
CA LEU A 19 -13.66 8.66 1.63
C LEU A 19 -12.57 7.59 1.86
N THR A 20 -12.38 6.72 0.87
CA THR A 20 -11.35 5.68 0.92
C THR A 20 -9.96 6.30 0.97
N LEU A 21 -9.71 7.32 0.14
CA LEU A 21 -8.43 8.02 0.11
C LEU A 21 -8.10 8.66 1.45
N ARG A 22 -9.10 9.26 2.13
CA ARG A 22 -8.90 9.81 3.48
C ARG A 22 -8.48 8.76 4.48
N LYS A 23 -9.11 7.58 4.48
CA LYS A 23 -8.74 6.48 5.36
C LYS A 23 -7.32 5.98 5.09
N VAL A 24 -6.95 5.86 3.83
CA VAL A 24 -5.59 5.44 3.44
C VAL A 24 -4.58 6.48 3.92
N THR A 25 -4.83 7.77 3.64
CA THR A 25 -3.92 8.87 4.01
C THR A 25 -3.77 8.98 5.54
N ASP A 26 -4.86 8.85 6.28
CA ASP A 26 -4.85 9.08 7.72
C ASP A 26 -4.33 7.89 8.53
N LYS A 27 -4.47 6.67 8.02
CA LYS A 27 -4.15 5.45 8.77
C LYS A 27 -3.07 4.59 8.13
N ARG A 28 -3.19 4.27 6.84
CA ARG A 28 -2.28 3.32 6.18
C ARG A 28 -0.92 3.92 5.84
N LEU A 29 -0.88 5.13 5.29
CA LEU A 29 0.39 5.75 4.93
C LEU A 29 1.27 6.02 6.16
N PRO A 30 0.76 6.59 7.26
CA PRO A 30 1.55 6.74 8.48
C PRO A 30 2.04 5.42 9.05
N ALA A 31 1.21 4.37 9.02
CA ALA A 31 1.60 3.05 9.51
C ALA A 31 2.76 2.46 8.71
N LEU A 32 2.74 2.60 7.38
CA LEU A 32 3.83 2.13 6.53
C LEU A 32 5.13 2.90 6.82
N LYS A 33 5.05 4.19 7.05
CA LYS A 33 6.22 4.99 7.42
C LYS A 33 6.81 4.56 8.76
N GLU A 34 5.99 4.27 9.74
CA GLU A 34 6.44 3.75 11.03
C GLU A 34 7.14 2.40 10.90
N LEU A 35 6.72 1.58 9.93
CA LEU A 35 7.33 0.28 9.68
C LEU A 35 8.65 0.36 8.89
N GLY A 36 9.05 1.54 8.48
CA GLY A 36 10.34 1.78 7.83
C GLY A 36 10.29 2.17 6.36
N ALA A 37 9.11 2.41 5.78
CA ALA A 37 9.01 2.91 4.42
C ALA A 37 9.62 4.31 4.32
N GLU A 38 10.49 4.52 3.34
CA GLU A 38 11.08 5.83 3.08
C GLU A 38 10.11 6.76 2.37
N ARG A 39 9.28 6.20 1.49
CA ARG A 39 8.31 6.95 0.71
C ARG A 39 7.11 6.07 0.40
N VAL A 40 5.92 6.64 0.51
CA VAL A 40 4.68 5.96 0.12
C VAL A 40 3.84 6.93 -0.69
N GLN A 41 3.37 6.47 -1.86
CA GLN A 41 2.51 7.25 -2.75
C GLN A 41 1.30 6.42 -3.15
N VAL A 42 0.18 7.09 -3.36
CA VAL A 42 -1.02 6.49 -3.93
C VAL A 42 -1.32 7.21 -5.23
N ILE A 43 -1.51 6.45 -6.30
CA ILE A 43 -1.91 6.99 -7.60
C ILE A 43 -3.29 6.46 -7.97
N GLN A 44 -4.13 7.33 -8.51
CA GLN A 44 -5.44 6.94 -9.03
C GLN A 44 -5.28 6.46 -10.47
N THR A 45 -5.68 5.22 -10.73
CA THR A 45 -5.53 4.59 -12.05
C THR A 45 -6.82 4.59 -12.85
N SER A 46 -7.96 4.75 -12.20
CA SER A 46 -9.27 4.95 -12.82
C SER A 46 -10.24 5.50 -11.78
N GLU A 47 -11.51 5.66 -12.13
CA GLU A 47 -12.53 6.14 -11.18
C GLU A 47 -12.69 5.23 -9.96
N ARG A 48 -12.39 3.93 -10.12
CA ARG A 48 -12.60 2.95 -9.07
C ARG A 48 -11.36 2.14 -8.73
N THR A 49 -10.20 2.51 -9.25
CA THR A 49 -8.96 1.78 -9.00
C THR A 49 -7.83 2.72 -8.61
N PHE A 50 -6.92 2.20 -7.80
CA PHE A 50 -5.72 2.93 -7.41
C PHE A 50 -4.55 1.98 -7.18
N ALA A 51 -3.35 2.52 -7.11
CA ALA A 51 -2.14 1.78 -6.77
C ALA A 51 -1.42 2.47 -5.62
N ALA A 52 -0.86 1.67 -4.73
CA ALA A 52 0.01 2.16 -3.66
C ALA A 52 1.44 1.74 -3.95
N ILE A 53 2.35 2.71 -3.94
CA ILE A 53 3.77 2.49 -4.22
C ILE A 53 4.54 2.85 -2.96
N SER A 54 5.27 1.89 -2.40
CA SER A 54 6.10 2.11 -1.23
C SER A 54 7.57 1.79 -1.54
N GLU A 55 8.46 2.65 -1.07
CA GLU A 55 9.91 2.50 -1.20
C GLU A 55 10.52 2.18 0.15
N TRP A 56 11.41 1.20 0.17
CA TRP A 56 12.05 0.67 1.37
C TRP A 56 13.57 0.71 1.23
N PRO A 57 14.32 0.86 2.34
CA PRO A 57 15.77 0.88 2.25
C PRO A 57 16.35 -0.44 1.75
N ASP A 58 15.70 -1.56 2.06
CA ASP A 58 16.13 -2.90 1.65
C ASP A 58 14.96 -3.89 1.70
N GLU A 59 15.20 -5.08 1.16
CA GLU A 59 14.22 -6.17 1.13
C GLU A 59 13.85 -6.64 2.53
N ALA A 60 14.81 -6.75 3.43
CA ALA A 60 14.58 -7.24 4.80
C ALA A 60 13.60 -6.35 5.57
N THR A 61 13.74 -5.03 5.44
CA THR A 61 12.84 -4.07 6.07
C THR A 61 11.43 -4.19 5.50
N ARG A 62 11.30 -4.34 4.19
CA ARG A 62 10.02 -4.54 3.51
C ARG A 62 9.34 -5.84 3.96
N ASP A 63 10.10 -6.94 4.03
CA ASP A 63 9.56 -8.24 4.41
C ASP A 63 9.07 -8.25 5.85
N ALA A 64 9.80 -7.62 6.76
CA ALA A 64 9.37 -7.48 8.15
C ALA A 64 8.09 -6.65 8.25
N ALA A 65 7.99 -5.57 7.46
CA ALA A 65 6.80 -4.72 7.40
C ALA A 65 5.61 -5.48 6.81
N ALA A 66 5.82 -6.31 5.79
CA ALA A 66 4.76 -7.11 5.17
C ALA A 66 4.09 -8.04 6.18
N ARG A 67 4.86 -8.67 7.06
CA ARG A 67 4.32 -9.53 8.12
C ARG A 67 3.46 -8.74 9.11
N ALA A 68 3.91 -7.56 9.51
CA ALA A 68 3.15 -6.69 10.40
C ALA A 68 1.86 -6.19 9.74
N ILE A 69 1.91 -5.87 8.44
CA ILE A 69 0.77 -5.40 7.67
C ILE A 69 -0.28 -6.52 7.55
N GLU A 70 0.13 -7.76 7.28
CA GLU A 70 -0.80 -8.89 7.21
C GLU A 70 -1.56 -9.10 8.53
N ALA A 71 -0.86 -9.00 9.65
CA ALA A 71 -1.49 -9.11 10.96
C ALA A 71 -2.55 -8.04 11.19
N VAL A 72 -2.29 -6.81 10.70
CA VAL A 72 -3.25 -5.70 10.78
C VAL A 72 -4.41 -5.89 9.79
N ARG A 73 -4.13 -6.35 8.57
CA ARG A 73 -5.15 -6.61 7.55
C ARG A 73 -6.18 -7.64 8.02
N ASP A 74 -5.75 -8.69 8.69
CA ASP A 74 -6.66 -9.72 9.21
C ASP A 74 -7.62 -9.16 10.24
N LYS A 75 -7.21 -8.14 11.00
CA LYS A 75 -8.06 -7.48 12.00
C LYS A 75 -9.06 -6.50 11.40
N VAL A 76 -8.74 -5.87 10.26
CA VAL A 76 -9.57 -4.84 9.62
C VAL A 76 -10.33 -5.33 8.40
N ARG A 77 -10.28 -6.62 8.10
CA ARG A 77 -10.89 -7.21 6.90
C ARG A 77 -12.40 -6.97 6.80
N LYS A 78 -13.07 -6.80 7.92
CA LYS A 78 -14.52 -6.53 7.98
C LYS A 78 -14.89 -5.10 7.57
N ASP A 79 -13.94 -4.18 7.64
CA ASP A 79 -14.15 -2.76 7.34
C ASP A 79 -13.49 -2.33 6.03
N ASP A 80 -12.95 -3.29 5.26
CA ASP A 80 -12.25 -2.99 4.02
C ASP A 80 -13.23 -2.59 2.92
N LEU A 81 -13.08 -1.36 2.48
CA LEU A 81 -13.85 -0.79 1.36
C LEU A 81 -13.17 -1.05 0.01
N THR A 82 -12.06 -1.80 0.02
CA THR A 82 -11.22 -2.03 -1.14
C THR A 82 -10.80 -3.49 -1.22
N ARG A 83 -10.46 -3.93 -2.44
CA ARG A 83 -9.93 -5.26 -2.70
C ARG A 83 -8.60 -5.14 -3.43
N MET A 84 -7.59 -5.90 -2.98
CA MET A 84 -6.31 -5.96 -3.67
C MET A 84 -6.46 -6.77 -4.96
N THR A 85 -6.03 -6.20 -6.08
CA THR A 85 -6.10 -6.83 -7.40
C THR A 85 -4.75 -7.33 -7.90
N GLY A 86 -3.65 -6.86 -7.32
CA GLY A 86 -2.32 -7.29 -7.73
C GLY A 86 -1.23 -6.79 -6.80
N GLU A 87 -0.07 -7.43 -6.87
CA GLU A 87 1.10 -7.04 -6.10
C GLU A 87 2.36 -7.33 -6.91
N MET A 88 3.29 -6.39 -6.91
CA MET A 88 4.63 -6.55 -7.46
C MET A 88 5.65 -6.00 -6.48
N VAL A 89 6.76 -6.71 -6.32
CA VAL A 89 7.86 -6.26 -5.47
C VAL A 89 9.18 -6.49 -6.19
N GLY A 90 10.14 -5.64 -5.97
CA GLY A 90 11.44 -5.80 -6.59
C GLY A 90 12.46 -4.77 -6.15
N ALA A 91 13.73 -5.07 -6.40
CA ALA A 91 14.82 -4.16 -6.14
C ALA A 91 14.94 -3.12 -7.25
N VAL A 92 15.28 -1.90 -6.86
CA VAL A 92 15.58 -0.84 -7.84
C VAL A 92 16.95 -1.14 -8.44
N VAL A 93 16.98 -1.49 -9.73
CA VAL A 93 18.20 -1.86 -10.44
C VAL A 93 18.71 -0.76 -11.35
N ALA A 94 17.90 0.27 -11.61
CA ALA A 94 18.29 1.44 -12.38
C ALA A 94 17.39 2.62 -11.99
N SER A 95 17.98 3.80 -11.93
CA SER A 95 17.25 5.03 -11.67
C SER A 95 17.94 6.23 -12.31
N VAL A 96 17.22 7.30 -12.48
CA VAL A 96 17.74 8.55 -13.04
C VAL A 96 17.75 9.63 -11.96
#